data_49716b71835beaf8c37193554f980c8a
#
_entry.id   49716b71835beaf8c37193554f980c8a
#
_cell.length_a   1.000
_cell.length_b   1.000
_cell.length_c   1.000
_cell.angle_alpha   90.00
_cell.angle_beta   90.00
_cell.angle_gamma   90.00
#
_symmetry.space_group_name_H-M   'P 1'
#
loop_
_entity.id
_entity.type
_entity.pdbx_description
1 polymer ?
#
loop_
_entity_poly.entity_id
_entity_poly.type
_entity_poly.pdbx_seq_one_letter_code
_entity_poly.pdbx_strand_id
1 'polypeptide(L)'
;MPLSKKSAISFIFITLLIDCMGWGLIIPVIADLVAELKHIPVNEASTYGAYLLSAFAIVQFICAPIIGNLSDKYGRRPILLLSLLGFGIDYIIQAVSPTYALLFFGRVVAGVTGASFTTASAYIADVSPDPTSRAKNFGVIGAAFGLGFVLGPALGALLSSWGIRAPFYAAAVLCLVNCVYGYFFLPESLPKENRREFDWKRANPFGSLKFLTHHPEIGGLALSFFLIYLGAQAVQSNWNFFTIYRFNWSEKMVGISLAVVGILIGVVQGGLTRIVVPKLGNNKSIYVGLTLYVIGLVLFAFATEGWMMFAFLIPYCLGGICGPSLQSVISGEVPPNQQGELQGSLTSLMSLTTIIGPLIMNGSFAYFTSNDAPFVFPGVHFLIGAICMLLGAIIAYSVLSKRPAKKMNAAGVPAMEPSVPSPNETV
;
A
#
# COMPACT_ATOMS: atom_id res chain seq x y z
N MET A 1 -21.62 -25.59 -11.18
CA MET A 1 -20.30 -26.14 -11.61
C MET A 1 -19.20 -25.31 -10.98
N PRO A 2 -18.23 -25.88 -10.26
CA PRO A 2 -17.10 -25.12 -9.75
C PRO A 2 -16.30 -24.53 -10.91
N LEU A 3 -15.90 -23.29 -10.77
CA LEU A 3 -15.10 -22.58 -11.78
C LEU A 3 -13.77 -23.33 -12.03
N SER A 4 -13.30 -23.29 -13.28
CA SER A 4 -11.93 -23.74 -13.59
C SER A 4 -10.89 -22.91 -12.83
N LYS A 5 -9.64 -23.41 -12.65
CA LYS A 5 -8.57 -22.67 -12.00
C LYS A 5 -8.34 -21.27 -12.63
N LYS A 6 -8.51 -21.13 -13.95
CA LYS A 6 -8.42 -19.82 -14.65
C LYS A 6 -9.55 -18.87 -14.22
N SER A 7 -10.76 -19.37 -14.08
CA SER A 7 -11.90 -18.57 -13.65
C SER A 7 -11.78 -18.12 -12.18
N ALA A 8 -11.16 -18.94 -11.32
CA ALA A 8 -10.88 -18.57 -9.93
C ALA A 8 -9.86 -17.39 -9.84
N ILE A 9 -8.82 -17.40 -10.65
CA ILE A 9 -7.84 -16.29 -10.72
C ILE A 9 -8.51 -15.02 -11.23
N SER A 10 -9.38 -15.11 -12.24
CA SER A 10 -10.14 -13.96 -12.73
C SER A 10 -11.07 -13.41 -11.64
N PHE A 11 -11.70 -14.27 -10.84
CA PHE A 11 -12.50 -13.83 -9.70
C PHE A 11 -11.65 -13.05 -8.67
N ILE A 12 -10.49 -13.58 -8.29
CA ILE A 12 -9.56 -12.91 -7.36
C ILE A 12 -9.11 -11.56 -7.92
N PHE A 13 -8.84 -11.48 -9.23
CA PHE A 13 -8.53 -10.21 -9.89
C PHE A 13 -9.66 -9.18 -9.72
N ILE A 14 -10.90 -9.58 -10.02
CA ILE A 14 -12.07 -8.72 -9.89
C ILE A 14 -12.28 -8.30 -8.44
N THR A 15 -12.12 -9.22 -7.49
CA THR A 15 -12.23 -8.93 -6.05
C THR A 15 -11.23 -7.87 -5.63
N LEU A 16 -9.95 -8.05 -5.93
CA LEU A 16 -8.90 -7.09 -5.58
C LEU A 16 -9.05 -5.77 -6.33
N LEU A 17 -9.50 -5.82 -7.59
CA LEU A 17 -9.81 -4.60 -8.35
C LEU A 17 -10.92 -3.79 -7.67
N ILE A 18 -12.01 -4.43 -7.26
CA ILE A 18 -13.13 -3.78 -6.57
C ILE A 18 -12.68 -3.24 -5.21
N ASP A 19 -11.88 -3.99 -4.45
CA ASP A 19 -11.32 -3.51 -3.18
C ASP A 19 -10.47 -2.24 -3.37
N CYS A 20 -9.56 -2.25 -4.35
CA CYS A 20 -8.73 -1.08 -4.67
C CYS A 20 -9.54 0.09 -5.21
N MET A 21 -10.55 -0.19 -6.07
CA MET A 21 -11.49 0.82 -6.55
C MET A 21 -12.31 1.42 -5.40
N GLY A 22 -12.77 0.61 -4.46
CA GLY A 22 -13.52 1.06 -3.29
C GLY A 22 -12.73 2.07 -2.46
N TRP A 23 -11.44 1.83 -2.25
CA TRP A 23 -10.53 2.80 -1.63
C TRP A 23 -10.42 4.07 -2.48
N GLY A 24 -10.18 3.92 -3.77
CA GLY A 24 -10.02 5.04 -4.69
C GLY A 24 -11.27 5.91 -4.82
N LEU A 25 -12.47 5.30 -4.81
CA LEU A 25 -13.75 6.00 -4.87
C LEU A 25 -13.94 7.03 -3.74
N ILE A 26 -13.42 6.72 -2.56
CA ILE A 26 -13.63 7.51 -1.33
C ILE A 26 -12.63 8.65 -1.21
N ILE A 27 -11.42 8.49 -1.72
CA ILE A 27 -10.33 9.47 -1.53
C ILE A 27 -10.76 10.90 -1.94
N PRO A 28 -11.42 11.14 -3.08
CA PRO A 28 -11.80 12.50 -3.48
C PRO A 28 -12.79 13.17 -2.53
N VAL A 29 -13.68 12.40 -1.90
CA VAL A 29 -14.84 12.93 -1.13
C VAL A 29 -14.67 12.87 0.39
N ILE A 30 -13.67 12.15 0.92
CA ILE A 30 -13.53 11.95 2.36
C ILE A 30 -13.26 13.25 3.12
N ALA A 31 -12.52 14.18 2.51
CA ALA A 31 -12.16 15.45 3.12
C ALA A 31 -13.42 16.29 3.38
N ASP A 32 -14.27 16.42 2.37
CA ASP A 32 -15.50 17.20 2.43
C ASP A 32 -16.55 16.53 3.33
N LEU A 33 -16.64 15.19 3.29
CA LEU A 33 -17.53 14.45 4.20
C LEU A 33 -17.14 14.64 5.66
N VAL A 34 -15.85 14.60 6.01
CA VAL A 34 -15.39 14.82 7.38
C VAL A 34 -15.63 16.26 7.80
N ALA A 35 -15.36 17.25 6.91
CA ALA A 35 -15.62 18.65 7.18
C ALA A 35 -17.11 18.92 7.42
N GLU A 36 -18.01 18.32 6.60
CA GLU A 36 -19.47 18.40 6.76
C GLU A 36 -19.91 17.81 8.11
N LEU A 37 -19.51 16.60 8.45
CA LEU A 37 -19.92 15.89 9.67
C LEU A 37 -19.42 16.55 10.97
N LYS A 38 -18.29 17.25 10.91
CA LYS A 38 -17.70 17.94 12.05
C LYS A 38 -18.03 19.44 12.10
N HIS A 39 -18.59 20.00 11.01
CA HIS A 39 -18.84 21.43 10.84
C HIS A 39 -17.57 22.29 11.02
N ILE A 40 -16.46 21.84 10.44
CA ILE A 40 -15.14 22.48 10.52
C ILE A 40 -14.54 22.66 9.12
N PRO A 41 -13.56 23.58 8.97
CA PRO A 41 -12.87 23.75 7.69
C PRO A 41 -12.02 22.52 7.32
N VAL A 42 -11.73 22.33 6.02
CA VAL A 42 -11.05 21.15 5.47
C VAL A 42 -9.64 20.94 6.05
N ASN A 43 -8.91 22.01 6.36
CA ASN A 43 -7.59 21.90 6.98
C ASN A 43 -7.65 21.24 8.37
N GLU A 44 -8.63 21.60 9.19
CA GLU A 44 -8.87 20.96 10.49
C GLU A 44 -9.41 19.53 10.32
N ALA A 45 -10.26 19.30 9.31
CA ALA A 45 -10.80 17.97 8.99
C ALA A 45 -9.71 16.96 8.66
N SER A 46 -8.52 17.40 8.22
CA SER A 46 -7.38 16.51 7.93
C SER A 46 -6.93 15.68 9.14
N THR A 47 -6.96 16.26 10.35
CA THR A 47 -6.65 15.53 11.60
C THR A 47 -7.64 14.40 11.86
N TYR A 48 -8.92 14.65 11.65
CA TYR A 48 -9.96 13.63 11.78
C TYR A 48 -9.87 12.57 10.69
N GLY A 49 -9.48 12.95 9.47
CA GLY A 49 -9.15 12.03 8.38
C GLY A 49 -7.98 11.11 8.76
N ALA A 50 -6.94 11.64 9.42
CA ALA A 50 -5.84 10.84 9.94
C ALA A 50 -6.32 9.80 10.97
N TYR A 51 -7.22 10.17 11.88
CA TYR A 51 -7.76 9.23 12.87
C TYR A 51 -8.54 8.09 12.22
N LEU A 52 -9.30 8.36 11.14
CA LEU A 52 -10.02 7.31 10.38
C LEU A 52 -9.05 6.33 9.73
N LEU A 53 -8.00 6.82 9.08
CA LEU A 53 -6.98 6.00 8.43
C LEU A 53 -6.19 5.18 9.46
N SER A 54 -5.75 5.82 10.54
CA SER A 54 -4.97 5.16 11.59
C SER A 54 -5.79 4.12 12.35
N ALA A 55 -7.08 4.40 12.67
CA ALA A 55 -7.95 3.45 13.32
C ALA A 55 -8.14 2.18 12.47
N PHE A 56 -8.43 2.34 11.17
CA PHE A 56 -8.49 1.22 10.23
C PHE A 56 -7.18 0.44 10.23
N ALA A 57 -6.03 1.13 10.07
CA ALA A 57 -4.72 0.50 9.95
C ALA A 57 -4.29 -0.23 11.24
N ILE A 58 -4.57 0.32 12.42
CA ILE A 58 -4.29 -0.32 13.72
C ILE A 58 -5.08 -1.62 13.85
N VAL A 59 -6.39 -1.54 13.60
CA VAL A 59 -7.27 -2.70 13.72
C VAL A 59 -6.89 -3.77 12.68
N GLN A 60 -6.63 -3.38 11.44
CA GLN A 60 -6.18 -4.28 10.39
C GLN A 60 -4.84 -4.93 10.75
N PHE A 61 -3.87 -4.17 11.26
CA PHE A 61 -2.57 -4.71 11.69
C PHE A 61 -2.70 -5.79 12.74
N ILE A 62 -3.59 -5.60 13.72
CA ILE A 62 -3.85 -6.57 14.79
C ILE A 62 -4.63 -7.79 14.25
N CYS A 63 -5.65 -7.54 13.43
CA CYS A 63 -6.58 -8.58 12.98
C CYS A 63 -6.06 -9.38 11.78
N ALA A 64 -5.21 -8.83 10.93
CA ALA A 64 -4.76 -9.51 9.70
C ALA A 64 -4.07 -10.87 9.96
N PRO A 65 -3.16 -11.03 10.94
CA PRO A 65 -2.58 -12.34 11.25
C PRO A 65 -3.62 -13.32 11.83
N ILE A 66 -4.58 -12.81 12.62
CA ILE A 66 -5.67 -13.62 13.18
C ILE A 66 -6.55 -14.16 12.04
N ILE A 67 -6.95 -13.29 11.13
CA ILE A 67 -7.81 -13.65 9.99
C ILE A 67 -7.05 -14.55 9.01
N GLY A 68 -5.76 -14.31 8.78
CA GLY A 68 -4.89 -15.20 8.01
C GLY A 68 -4.89 -16.62 8.58
N ASN A 69 -4.72 -16.76 9.88
CA ASN A 69 -4.74 -18.03 10.60
C ASN A 69 -6.14 -18.69 10.58
N LEU A 70 -7.21 -17.89 10.70
CA LEU A 70 -8.58 -18.38 10.51
C LEU A 70 -8.82 -18.89 9.08
N SER A 71 -8.21 -18.26 8.08
CA SER A 71 -8.30 -18.71 6.69
C SER A 71 -7.56 -20.03 6.45
N ASP A 72 -6.50 -20.32 7.22
CA ASP A 72 -5.81 -21.61 7.22
C ASP A 72 -6.69 -22.72 7.86
N LYS A 73 -7.50 -22.37 8.85
CA LYS A 73 -8.35 -23.33 9.57
C LYS A 73 -9.69 -23.58 8.85
N TYR A 74 -10.38 -22.52 8.45
CA TYR A 74 -11.75 -22.64 7.89
C TYR A 74 -11.77 -22.71 6.36
N GLY A 75 -10.67 -22.37 5.69
CA GLY A 75 -10.57 -22.26 4.25
C GLY A 75 -10.49 -20.80 3.78
N ARG A 76 -10.01 -20.59 2.57
CA ARG A 76 -9.81 -19.25 1.98
C ARG A 76 -11.12 -18.57 1.61
N ARG A 77 -12.03 -19.36 0.99
CA ARG A 77 -13.29 -18.85 0.48
C ARG A 77 -14.16 -18.17 1.53
N PRO A 78 -14.48 -18.78 2.71
CA PRO A 78 -15.31 -18.13 3.72
C PRO A 78 -14.72 -16.80 4.21
N ILE A 79 -13.41 -16.73 4.36
CA ILE A 79 -12.73 -15.54 4.86
C ILE A 79 -12.74 -14.42 3.82
N LEU A 80 -12.52 -14.73 2.53
CA LEU A 80 -12.67 -13.75 1.45
C LEU A 80 -14.07 -13.16 1.38
N LEU A 81 -15.09 -14.01 1.48
CA LEU A 81 -16.50 -13.57 1.48
C LEU A 81 -16.84 -12.71 2.71
N LEU A 82 -16.32 -13.08 3.89
CA LEU A 82 -16.48 -12.29 5.11
C LEU A 82 -15.81 -10.91 4.98
N SER A 83 -14.63 -10.84 4.37
CA SER A 83 -13.93 -9.57 4.13
C SER A 83 -14.74 -8.68 3.19
N LEU A 84 -15.25 -9.22 2.08
CA LEU A 84 -16.11 -8.46 1.15
C LEU A 84 -17.40 -7.96 1.80
N LEU A 85 -18.04 -8.82 2.61
CA LEU A 85 -19.22 -8.43 3.37
C LEU A 85 -18.92 -7.30 4.36
N GLY A 86 -17.80 -7.41 5.09
CA GLY A 86 -17.37 -6.40 6.05
C GLY A 86 -17.07 -5.05 5.40
N PHE A 87 -16.39 -5.01 4.25
CA PHE A 87 -16.21 -3.78 3.49
C PHE A 87 -17.54 -3.24 2.95
N GLY A 88 -18.43 -4.09 2.46
CA GLY A 88 -19.76 -3.67 2.04
C GLY A 88 -20.54 -3.00 3.16
N ILE A 89 -20.52 -3.58 4.38
CA ILE A 89 -21.16 -3.00 5.58
C ILE A 89 -20.50 -1.66 5.95
N ASP A 90 -19.17 -1.58 5.94
CA ASP A 90 -18.46 -0.34 6.22
C ASP A 90 -18.84 0.77 5.24
N TYR A 91 -18.88 0.49 3.94
CA TYR A 91 -19.28 1.47 2.93
C TYR A 91 -20.74 1.92 3.10
N ILE A 92 -21.65 1.02 3.50
CA ILE A 92 -23.03 1.41 3.87
C ILE A 92 -23.00 2.34 5.08
N ILE A 93 -22.27 1.99 6.14
CA ILE A 93 -22.13 2.83 7.33
C ILE A 93 -21.61 4.21 6.93
N GLN A 94 -20.58 4.30 6.11
CA GLN A 94 -20.04 5.58 5.64
C GLN A 94 -21.05 6.38 4.82
N ALA A 95 -21.82 5.72 3.94
CA ALA A 95 -22.82 6.36 3.11
C ALA A 95 -23.97 6.98 3.93
N VAL A 96 -24.41 6.30 5.00
CA VAL A 96 -25.56 6.73 5.81
C VAL A 96 -25.19 7.47 7.09
N SER A 97 -23.90 7.58 7.44
CA SER A 97 -23.44 8.16 8.70
C SER A 97 -23.89 9.61 8.87
N PRO A 98 -24.68 9.92 9.92
CA PRO A 98 -25.01 11.30 10.28
C PRO A 98 -23.97 11.92 11.21
N THR A 99 -23.01 11.15 11.74
CA THR A 99 -22.00 11.60 12.70
C THR A 99 -20.63 11.02 12.39
N TYR A 100 -19.60 11.77 12.76
CA TYR A 100 -18.22 11.31 12.65
C TYR A 100 -17.96 10.01 13.48
N ALA A 101 -18.61 9.85 14.63
CA ALA A 101 -18.44 8.67 15.49
C ALA A 101 -18.88 7.39 14.78
N LEU A 102 -19.99 7.43 14.02
CA LEU A 102 -20.46 6.28 13.26
C LEU A 102 -19.54 6.00 12.05
N LEU A 103 -19.04 7.05 11.41
CA LEU A 103 -18.03 6.93 10.35
C LEU A 103 -16.77 6.23 10.88
N PHE A 104 -16.28 6.64 12.06
CA PHE A 104 -15.13 6.03 12.74
C PHE A 104 -15.37 4.56 13.08
N PHE A 105 -16.57 4.23 13.59
CA PHE A 105 -16.95 2.83 13.86
C PHE A 105 -16.92 1.97 12.60
N GLY A 106 -17.40 2.47 11.46
CA GLY A 106 -17.28 1.81 10.16
C GLY A 106 -15.83 1.46 9.83
N ARG A 107 -14.90 2.40 10.03
CA ARG A 107 -13.46 2.15 9.80
C ARG A 107 -12.88 1.05 10.70
N VAL A 108 -13.35 0.96 11.94
CA VAL A 108 -12.98 -0.16 12.84
C VAL A 108 -13.51 -1.49 12.30
N VAL A 109 -14.77 -1.55 11.87
CA VAL A 109 -15.36 -2.76 11.25
C VAL A 109 -14.57 -3.19 10.02
N ALA A 110 -14.25 -2.24 9.13
CA ALA A 110 -13.42 -2.51 7.96
C ALA A 110 -12.03 -3.03 8.34
N GLY A 111 -11.41 -2.49 9.40
CA GLY A 111 -10.12 -2.96 9.91
C GLY A 111 -10.18 -4.42 10.39
N VAL A 112 -11.25 -4.80 11.10
CA VAL A 112 -11.45 -6.19 11.55
C VAL A 112 -11.58 -7.15 10.36
N THR A 113 -12.27 -6.76 9.30
CA THR A 113 -12.53 -7.63 8.14
C THR A 113 -11.55 -7.44 6.99
N GLY A 114 -10.64 -6.48 7.07
CA GLY A 114 -9.75 -6.01 6.00
C GLY A 114 -8.61 -6.96 5.59
N ALA A 115 -8.85 -8.28 5.60
CA ALA A 115 -7.85 -9.29 5.25
C ALA A 115 -8.02 -9.85 3.82
N SER A 116 -8.81 -9.21 2.97
CA SER A 116 -9.02 -9.66 1.59
C SER A 116 -7.71 -9.84 0.82
N PHE A 117 -6.79 -8.89 0.94
CA PHE A 117 -5.49 -8.94 0.24
C PHE A 117 -4.62 -10.14 0.69
N THR A 118 -4.48 -10.37 1.99
CA THR A 118 -3.67 -11.48 2.52
C THR A 118 -4.28 -12.83 2.17
N THR A 119 -5.60 -12.95 2.30
CA THR A 119 -6.32 -14.18 1.95
C THR A 119 -6.33 -14.45 0.45
N ALA A 120 -6.49 -13.40 -0.39
CA ALA A 120 -6.39 -13.50 -1.84
C ALA A 120 -4.99 -13.93 -2.30
N SER A 121 -3.94 -13.39 -1.66
CA SER A 121 -2.55 -13.81 -1.92
C SER A 121 -2.33 -15.28 -1.58
N ALA A 122 -2.86 -15.75 -0.45
CA ALA A 122 -2.81 -17.15 -0.06
C ALA A 122 -3.60 -18.04 -1.04
N TYR A 123 -4.80 -17.59 -1.45
CA TYR A 123 -5.60 -18.29 -2.46
C TYR A 123 -4.84 -18.45 -3.78
N ILE A 124 -4.19 -17.39 -4.28
CA ILE A 124 -3.36 -17.44 -5.50
C ILE A 124 -2.20 -18.43 -5.32
N ALA A 125 -1.55 -18.45 -4.16
CA ALA A 125 -0.48 -19.41 -3.88
C ALA A 125 -0.99 -20.85 -3.94
N ASP A 126 -2.19 -21.13 -3.35
CA ASP A 126 -2.80 -22.46 -3.33
C ASP A 126 -3.15 -22.98 -4.74
N VAL A 127 -3.61 -22.11 -5.65
CA VAL A 127 -4.02 -22.49 -7.02
C VAL A 127 -2.87 -22.48 -8.03
N SER A 128 -1.67 -22.06 -7.61
CA SER A 128 -0.48 -21.94 -8.48
C SER A 128 0.49 -23.10 -8.24
N PRO A 129 0.52 -24.13 -9.10
CA PRO A 129 1.23 -25.38 -8.86
C PRO A 129 2.75 -25.25 -8.95
N ASP A 130 3.27 -24.29 -9.71
CA ASP A 130 4.69 -24.11 -9.97
C ASP A 130 5.14 -22.65 -9.79
N PRO A 131 6.45 -22.39 -9.57
CA PRO A 131 6.98 -21.04 -9.32
C PRO A 131 6.66 -20.04 -10.46
N THR A 132 6.66 -20.48 -11.71
CA THR A 132 6.42 -19.62 -12.87
C THR A 132 4.96 -19.18 -12.92
N SER A 133 4.02 -20.12 -12.76
CA SER A 133 2.58 -19.82 -12.65
C SER A 133 2.29 -18.94 -11.45
N ARG A 134 2.98 -19.19 -10.32
CA ARG A 134 2.85 -18.38 -9.10
C ARG A 134 3.27 -16.93 -9.35
N ALA A 135 4.45 -16.69 -9.93
CA ALA A 135 4.93 -15.35 -10.26
C ALA A 135 3.98 -14.62 -11.22
N LYS A 136 3.48 -15.31 -12.26
CA LYS A 136 2.49 -14.77 -13.20
C LYS A 136 1.19 -14.40 -12.50
N ASN A 137 0.66 -15.26 -11.65
CA ASN A 137 -0.61 -15.06 -10.97
C ASN A 137 -0.52 -13.97 -9.88
N PHE A 138 0.62 -13.82 -9.20
CA PHE A 138 0.87 -12.68 -8.33
C PHE A 138 0.95 -11.35 -9.10
N GLY A 139 1.38 -11.36 -10.36
CA GLY A 139 1.33 -10.20 -11.25
C GLY A 139 -0.10 -9.68 -11.48
N VAL A 140 -1.11 -10.55 -11.37
CA VAL A 140 -2.54 -10.20 -11.43
C VAL A 140 -2.93 -9.28 -10.26
N ILE A 141 -2.37 -9.49 -9.07
CA ILE A 141 -2.59 -8.62 -7.91
C ILE A 141 -2.10 -7.20 -8.21
N GLY A 142 -0.86 -7.08 -8.73
CA GLY A 142 -0.31 -5.77 -9.10
C GLY A 142 -1.13 -5.06 -10.17
N ALA A 143 -1.65 -5.80 -11.16
CA ALA A 143 -2.53 -5.25 -12.18
C ALA A 143 -3.88 -4.76 -11.59
N ALA A 144 -4.47 -5.50 -10.64
CA ALA A 144 -5.70 -5.11 -9.97
C ALA A 144 -5.49 -3.81 -9.16
N PHE A 145 -4.37 -3.69 -8.42
CA PHE A 145 -4.01 -2.47 -7.73
C PHE A 145 -3.83 -1.29 -8.69
N GLY A 146 -3.03 -1.45 -9.73
CA GLY A 146 -2.78 -0.38 -10.71
C GLY A 146 -4.06 0.14 -11.35
N LEU A 147 -4.92 -0.77 -11.84
CA LEU A 147 -6.21 -0.41 -12.44
C LEU A 147 -7.18 0.18 -11.42
N GLY A 148 -7.23 -0.37 -10.20
CA GLY A 148 -8.11 0.12 -9.14
C GLY A 148 -7.77 1.54 -8.70
N PHE A 149 -6.49 1.86 -8.59
CA PHE A 149 -6.01 3.22 -8.28
C PHE A 149 -6.21 4.23 -9.40
N VAL A 150 -6.38 3.80 -10.65
CA VAL A 150 -6.77 4.69 -11.77
C VAL A 150 -8.29 4.87 -11.81
N LEU A 151 -9.02 3.75 -11.81
CA LEU A 151 -10.47 3.76 -11.99
C LEU A 151 -11.22 4.27 -10.76
N GLY A 152 -10.73 3.96 -9.54
CA GLY A 152 -11.39 4.33 -8.30
C GLY A 152 -11.59 5.84 -8.17
N PRO A 153 -10.51 6.65 -8.12
CA PRO A 153 -10.64 8.10 -7.99
C PRO A 153 -11.39 8.75 -9.14
N ALA A 154 -11.22 8.26 -10.38
CA ALA A 154 -11.94 8.77 -11.55
C ALA A 154 -13.46 8.54 -11.42
N LEU A 155 -13.87 7.34 -11.00
CA LEU A 155 -15.29 7.03 -10.75
C LEU A 155 -15.81 7.75 -9.50
N GLY A 156 -15.00 7.89 -8.45
CA GLY A 156 -15.35 8.63 -7.25
C GLY A 156 -15.66 10.09 -7.56
N ALA A 157 -14.80 10.72 -8.34
CA ALA A 157 -15.00 12.09 -8.81
C ALA A 157 -16.21 12.25 -9.74
N LEU A 158 -16.52 11.26 -10.57
CA LEU A 158 -17.71 11.25 -11.41
C LEU A 158 -18.99 11.12 -10.56
N LEU A 159 -19.00 10.19 -9.62
CA LEU A 159 -20.15 9.89 -8.77
C LEU A 159 -20.42 10.99 -7.75
N SER A 160 -19.40 11.75 -7.33
CA SER A 160 -19.58 12.88 -6.40
C SER A 160 -20.48 14.00 -6.96
N SER A 161 -20.64 14.07 -8.31
CA SER A 161 -21.59 14.96 -8.94
C SER A 161 -23.06 14.69 -8.58
N TRP A 162 -23.36 13.45 -8.10
CA TRP A 162 -24.69 13.06 -7.61
C TRP A 162 -24.84 13.21 -6.09
N GLY A 163 -23.80 13.73 -5.43
CA GLY A 163 -23.71 13.97 -4.01
C GLY A 163 -22.49 13.31 -3.37
N ILE A 164 -22.00 13.93 -2.28
CA ILE A 164 -20.78 13.51 -1.57
C ILE A 164 -20.83 12.04 -1.09
N ARG A 165 -22.03 11.50 -0.90
CA ARG A 165 -22.26 10.12 -0.41
C ARG A 165 -22.42 9.09 -1.53
N ALA A 166 -22.63 9.52 -2.78
CA ALA A 166 -22.83 8.61 -3.91
C ALA A 166 -21.66 7.63 -4.15
N PRO A 167 -20.37 8.01 -4.03
CA PRO A 167 -19.26 7.08 -4.14
C PRO A 167 -19.29 5.94 -3.12
N PHE A 168 -19.73 6.20 -1.89
CA PHE A 168 -19.83 5.18 -0.83
C PHE A 168 -20.94 4.16 -1.13
N TYR A 169 -22.10 4.60 -1.62
CA TYR A 169 -23.16 3.68 -2.07
C TYR A 169 -22.67 2.80 -3.22
N ALA A 170 -21.97 3.37 -4.19
CA ALA A 170 -21.41 2.61 -5.30
C ALA A 170 -20.38 1.58 -4.84
N ALA A 171 -19.48 1.94 -3.93
CA ALA A 171 -18.51 1.03 -3.34
C ALA A 171 -19.20 -0.11 -2.57
N ALA A 172 -20.26 0.20 -1.78
CA ALA A 172 -21.05 -0.80 -1.07
C ALA A 172 -21.69 -1.79 -2.04
N VAL A 173 -22.37 -1.31 -3.08
CA VAL A 173 -23.01 -2.15 -4.10
C VAL A 173 -21.98 -3.05 -4.78
N LEU A 174 -20.83 -2.51 -5.20
CA LEU A 174 -19.77 -3.29 -5.85
C LEU A 174 -19.24 -4.41 -4.94
N CYS A 175 -18.98 -4.12 -3.66
CA CYS A 175 -18.50 -5.12 -2.69
C CYS A 175 -19.56 -6.20 -2.43
N LEU A 176 -20.81 -5.82 -2.23
CA LEU A 176 -21.90 -6.78 -1.95
C LEU A 176 -22.22 -7.64 -3.16
N VAL A 177 -22.26 -7.07 -4.36
CA VAL A 177 -22.45 -7.82 -5.62
C VAL A 177 -21.30 -8.81 -5.81
N ASN A 178 -20.06 -8.38 -5.56
CA ASN A 178 -18.90 -9.27 -5.65
C ASN A 178 -18.93 -10.38 -4.57
N CYS A 179 -19.40 -10.07 -3.36
CA CYS A 179 -19.60 -11.04 -2.30
C CYS A 179 -20.65 -12.11 -2.72
N VAL A 180 -21.79 -11.68 -3.24
CA VAL A 180 -22.84 -12.58 -3.75
C VAL A 180 -22.31 -13.42 -4.91
N TYR A 181 -21.62 -12.80 -5.87
CA TYR A 181 -20.99 -13.53 -6.97
C TYR A 181 -19.98 -14.58 -6.47
N GLY A 182 -19.12 -14.20 -5.50
CA GLY A 182 -18.18 -15.13 -4.89
C GLY A 182 -18.84 -16.26 -4.12
N TYR A 183 -19.98 -15.98 -3.47
CA TYR A 183 -20.74 -17.01 -2.76
C TYR A 183 -21.20 -18.14 -3.70
N PHE A 184 -21.65 -17.83 -4.90
CA PHE A 184 -22.11 -18.83 -5.86
C PHE A 184 -20.99 -19.47 -6.68
N PHE A 185 -19.93 -18.73 -7.00
CA PHE A 185 -18.98 -19.15 -8.05
C PHE A 185 -17.57 -19.42 -7.55
N LEU A 186 -17.12 -18.83 -6.41
CA LEU A 186 -15.73 -19.04 -5.94
C LEU A 186 -15.57 -20.44 -5.34
N PRO A 187 -14.71 -21.32 -5.89
CA PRO A 187 -14.39 -22.59 -5.24
C PRO A 187 -13.48 -22.38 -4.02
N GLU A 188 -13.45 -23.36 -3.13
CA GLU A 188 -12.44 -23.39 -2.06
C GLU A 188 -11.08 -23.81 -2.64
N SER A 189 -10.00 -23.07 -2.27
CA SER A 189 -8.64 -23.38 -2.72
C SER A 189 -7.89 -24.28 -1.76
N LEU A 190 -8.24 -24.27 -0.46
CA LEU A 190 -7.55 -25.03 0.58
C LEU A 190 -8.36 -26.29 0.94
N PRO A 191 -7.94 -27.48 0.45
CA PRO A 191 -8.58 -28.76 0.81
C PRO A 191 -8.57 -28.99 2.33
N LYS A 192 -9.58 -29.73 2.82
CA LYS A 192 -9.72 -29.98 4.27
C LYS A 192 -8.50 -30.65 4.89
N GLU A 193 -7.83 -31.48 4.12
CA GLU A 193 -6.63 -32.24 4.53
C GLU A 193 -5.40 -31.33 4.76
N ASN A 194 -5.38 -30.16 4.10
CA ASN A 194 -4.28 -29.19 4.19
C ASN A 194 -4.58 -28.07 5.20
N ARG A 195 -5.76 -28.09 5.84
CA ARG A 195 -6.12 -27.10 6.84
C ARG A 195 -5.34 -27.30 8.12
N ARG A 196 -5.02 -26.20 8.80
CA ARG A 196 -4.25 -26.20 10.03
C ARG A 196 -5.11 -25.73 11.19
N GLU A 197 -4.83 -26.24 12.39
CA GLU A 197 -5.44 -25.72 13.60
C GLU A 197 -5.00 -24.27 13.87
N PHE A 198 -5.88 -23.51 14.51
CA PHE A 198 -5.62 -22.13 14.87
C PHE A 198 -4.53 -22.05 15.95
N ASP A 199 -3.52 -21.19 15.74
CA ASP A 199 -2.41 -21.04 16.67
C ASP A 199 -2.20 -19.54 17.01
N TRP A 200 -2.42 -19.16 18.26
CA TRP A 200 -2.23 -17.80 18.76
C TRP A 200 -0.78 -17.28 18.62
N LYS A 201 0.21 -18.16 18.65
CA LYS A 201 1.62 -17.76 18.49
C LYS A 201 1.90 -17.22 17.09
N ARG A 202 1.21 -17.77 16.09
CA ARG A 202 1.30 -17.31 14.69
C ARG A 202 0.44 -16.07 14.42
N ALA A 203 -0.55 -15.81 15.25
CA ALA A 203 -1.41 -14.65 15.16
C ALA A 203 -0.79 -13.37 15.76
N ASN A 204 0.53 -13.36 16.01
CA ASN A 204 1.23 -12.23 16.61
C ASN A 204 1.77 -11.27 15.53
N PRO A 205 1.23 -10.04 15.40
CA PRO A 205 1.68 -9.07 14.40
C PRO A 205 3.10 -8.55 14.64
N PHE A 206 3.58 -8.59 15.91
CA PHE A 206 4.92 -8.13 16.26
C PHE A 206 6.00 -9.22 16.07
N GLY A 207 5.59 -10.47 15.89
CA GLY A 207 6.52 -11.59 15.71
C GLY A 207 7.41 -11.43 14.47
N SER A 208 6.85 -10.89 13.39
CA SER A 208 7.58 -10.65 12.14
C SER A 208 8.64 -9.55 12.29
N LEU A 209 8.41 -8.51 13.10
CA LEU A 209 9.41 -7.46 13.33
C LEU A 209 10.64 -7.98 14.08
N LYS A 210 10.49 -9.02 14.90
CA LYS A 210 11.59 -9.67 15.60
C LYS A 210 12.62 -10.28 14.64
N PHE A 211 12.21 -10.68 13.45
CA PHE A 211 13.12 -11.16 12.41
C PHE A 211 14.21 -10.14 12.08
N LEU A 212 13.87 -8.86 11.97
CA LEU A 212 14.83 -7.78 11.65
C LEU A 212 15.88 -7.58 12.73
N THR A 213 15.57 -7.87 14.00
CA THR A 213 16.54 -7.76 15.10
C THR A 213 17.60 -8.89 15.07
N HIS A 214 17.28 -10.02 14.41
CA HIS A 214 18.20 -11.13 14.24
C HIS A 214 19.07 -11.00 12.97
N HIS A 215 18.76 -10.03 12.11
CA HIS A 215 19.45 -9.77 10.84
C HIS A 215 19.97 -8.33 10.76
N PRO A 216 21.00 -7.98 11.55
CA PRO A 216 21.53 -6.59 11.58
C PRO A 216 22.06 -6.15 10.21
N GLU A 217 22.46 -7.08 9.35
CA GLU A 217 22.95 -6.83 7.98
C GLU A 217 21.91 -6.18 7.07
N ILE A 218 20.60 -6.40 7.33
CA ILE A 218 19.51 -5.77 6.57
C ILE A 218 18.84 -4.63 7.35
N GLY A 219 19.18 -4.45 8.63
CA GLY A 219 18.52 -3.47 9.50
C GLY A 219 18.54 -2.04 8.96
N GLY A 220 19.69 -1.61 8.42
CA GLY A 220 19.80 -0.30 7.81
C GLY A 220 18.95 -0.13 6.56
N LEU A 221 18.85 -1.16 5.70
CA LEU A 221 17.98 -1.13 4.52
C LEU A 221 16.50 -1.21 4.91
N ALA A 222 16.16 -1.96 5.95
CA ALA A 222 14.81 -2.01 6.50
C ALA A 222 14.37 -0.66 7.08
N LEU A 223 15.28 0.05 7.77
CA LEU A 223 15.04 1.41 8.24
C LEU A 223 14.88 2.39 7.06
N SER A 224 15.70 2.29 6.03
CA SER A 224 15.54 3.07 4.80
C SER A 224 14.16 2.79 4.17
N PHE A 225 13.75 1.54 4.06
CA PHE A 225 12.44 1.12 3.57
C PHE A 225 11.31 1.75 4.40
N PHE A 226 11.38 1.68 5.73
CA PHE A 226 10.42 2.31 6.63
C PHE A 226 10.31 3.83 6.38
N LEU A 227 11.44 4.54 6.30
CA LEU A 227 11.46 5.99 6.08
C LEU A 227 10.88 6.38 4.71
N ILE A 228 11.12 5.59 3.67
CA ILE A 228 10.54 5.80 2.34
C ILE A 228 9.02 5.68 2.39
N TYR A 229 8.49 4.62 3.00
CA TYR A 229 7.04 4.42 3.12
C TYR A 229 6.40 5.44 4.05
N LEU A 230 7.10 5.86 5.11
CA LEU A 230 6.63 6.95 5.97
C LEU A 230 6.57 8.29 5.19
N GLY A 231 7.60 8.61 4.41
CA GLY A 231 7.60 9.80 3.56
C GLY A 231 6.51 9.79 2.49
N ALA A 232 6.18 8.61 1.93
CA ALA A 232 5.10 8.45 0.97
C ALA A 232 3.72 8.77 1.56
N GLN A 233 3.53 8.66 2.87
CA GLN A 233 2.29 9.03 3.55
C GLN A 233 1.95 10.53 3.40
N ALA A 234 2.93 11.39 3.13
CA ALA A 234 2.70 12.80 2.86
C ALA A 234 1.76 13.00 1.65
N VAL A 235 1.89 12.17 0.63
CA VAL A 235 0.99 12.19 -0.54
C VAL A 235 -0.25 11.32 -0.30
N GLN A 236 -0.07 10.10 0.22
CA GLN A 236 -1.15 9.13 0.33
C GLN A 236 -2.26 9.53 1.31
N SER A 237 -1.91 10.23 2.41
CA SER A 237 -2.89 10.57 3.46
C SER A 237 -3.44 12.00 3.37
N ASN A 238 -2.72 12.93 2.71
CA ASN A 238 -3.08 14.35 2.81
C ASN A 238 -3.28 15.05 1.46
N TRP A 239 -3.14 14.34 0.32
CA TRP A 239 -3.25 14.94 -1.01
C TRP A 239 -4.55 15.72 -1.22
N ASN A 240 -5.69 15.12 -0.89
CA ASN A 240 -7.02 15.74 -1.04
C ASN A 240 -7.19 16.96 -0.12
N PHE A 241 -6.84 16.86 1.17
CA PHE A 241 -6.93 17.96 2.12
C PHE A 241 -6.09 19.17 1.68
N PHE A 242 -4.84 18.90 1.26
CA PHE A 242 -3.93 19.94 0.80
C PHE A 242 -4.43 20.61 -0.48
N THR A 243 -4.84 19.84 -1.48
CA THR A 243 -5.24 20.40 -2.79
C THR A 243 -6.56 21.17 -2.72
N ILE A 244 -7.50 20.71 -1.91
CA ILE A 244 -8.75 21.45 -1.64
C ILE A 244 -8.43 22.75 -0.90
N TYR A 245 -7.66 22.70 0.19
CA TYR A 245 -7.32 23.87 0.99
C TYR A 245 -6.49 24.90 0.21
N ARG A 246 -5.46 24.45 -0.51
CA ARG A 246 -4.48 25.35 -1.15
C ARG A 246 -4.95 25.92 -2.48
N PHE A 247 -5.69 25.13 -3.28
CA PHE A 247 -6.06 25.48 -4.66
C PHE A 247 -7.57 25.52 -4.89
N ASN A 248 -8.38 25.31 -3.85
CA ASN A 248 -9.85 25.20 -3.96
C ASN A 248 -10.29 24.16 -5.01
N TRP A 249 -9.58 23.03 -5.07
CA TRP A 249 -9.93 21.97 -6.00
C TRP A 249 -11.26 21.33 -5.62
N SER A 250 -12.10 21.11 -6.62
CA SER A 250 -13.29 20.26 -6.46
C SER A 250 -12.88 18.78 -6.38
N GLU A 251 -13.78 17.93 -5.86
CA GLU A 251 -13.61 16.47 -5.80
C GLU A 251 -13.27 15.91 -7.19
N LYS A 252 -13.86 16.49 -8.25
CA LYS A 252 -13.57 16.15 -9.64
C LYS A 252 -12.09 16.38 -10.00
N MET A 253 -11.52 17.52 -9.60
CA MET A 253 -10.12 17.83 -9.87
C MET A 253 -9.18 16.93 -9.06
N VAL A 254 -9.52 16.68 -7.79
CA VAL A 254 -8.78 15.70 -6.95
C VAL A 254 -8.79 14.33 -7.61
N GLY A 255 -9.97 13.84 -8.04
CA GLY A 255 -10.09 12.56 -8.73
C GLY A 255 -9.27 12.48 -10.03
N ILE A 256 -9.28 13.53 -10.85
CA ILE A 256 -8.45 13.62 -12.07
C ILE A 256 -6.96 13.53 -11.72
N SER A 257 -6.51 14.28 -10.72
CA SER A 257 -5.11 14.26 -10.31
C SER A 257 -4.64 12.88 -9.84
N LEU A 258 -5.47 12.16 -9.08
CA LEU A 258 -5.19 10.80 -8.62
C LEU A 258 -5.22 9.78 -9.77
N ALA A 259 -6.11 9.96 -10.75
CA ALA A 259 -6.09 9.14 -11.97
C ALA A 259 -4.79 9.34 -12.76
N VAL A 260 -4.30 10.59 -12.87
CA VAL A 260 -2.99 10.89 -13.50
C VAL A 260 -1.85 10.24 -12.71
N VAL A 261 -1.85 10.29 -11.37
CA VAL A 261 -0.89 9.57 -10.51
C VAL A 261 -0.91 8.08 -10.82
N GLY A 262 -2.10 7.46 -10.87
CA GLY A 262 -2.24 6.04 -11.16
C GLY A 262 -1.66 5.65 -12.53
N ILE A 263 -1.93 6.45 -13.56
CA ILE A 263 -1.37 6.24 -14.91
C ILE A 263 0.16 6.37 -14.90
N LEU A 264 0.70 7.43 -14.28
CA LEU A 264 2.14 7.65 -14.21
C LEU A 264 2.85 6.52 -13.44
N ILE A 265 2.31 6.09 -12.29
CA ILE A 265 2.84 4.96 -11.53
C ILE A 265 2.79 3.67 -12.39
N GLY A 266 1.68 3.43 -13.08
CA GLY A 266 1.54 2.29 -13.99
C GLY A 266 2.60 2.28 -15.10
N VAL A 267 2.84 3.42 -15.74
CA VAL A 267 3.88 3.58 -16.78
C VAL A 267 5.28 3.37 -16.19
N VAL A 268 5.55 3.96 -15.03
CA VAL A 268 6.88 3.87 -14.38
C VAL A 268 7.15 2.45 -13.89
N GLN A 269 6.26 1.86 -13.10
CA GLN A 269 6.48 0.54 -12.52
C GLN A 269 6.29 -0.59 -13.53
N GLY A 270 5.29 -0.50 -14.41
CA GLY A 270 4.99 -1.51 -15.42
C GLY A 270 5.95 -1.51 -16.60
N GLY A 271 6.44 -0.33 -17.01
CA GLY A 271 7.26 -0.13 -18.21
C GLY A 271 8.68 0.32 -17.92
N LEU A 272 8.83 1.53 -17.37
CA LEU A 272 10.13 2.19 -17.23
C LEU A 272 11.09 1.42 -16.32
N THR A 273 10.60 0.88 -15.20
CA THR A 273 11.40 0.08 -14.26
C THR A 273 12.07 -1.10 -14.95
N ARG A 274 11.37 -1.79 -15.88
CA ARG A 274 11.90 -2.92 -16.63
C ARG A 274 13.04 -2.55 -17.58
N ILE A 275 13.10 -1.29 -18.00
CA ILE A 275 14.12 -0.78 -18.93
C ILE A 275 15.28 -0.15 -18.17
N VAL A 276 14.98 0.63 -17.13
CA VAL A 276 15.96 1.45 -16.41
C VAL A 276 16.77 0.62 -15.41
N VAL A 277 16.10 -0.22 -14.60
CA VAL A 277 16.79 -0.99 -13.55
C VAL A 277 17.84 -1.95 -14.11
N PRO A 278 17.62 -2.71 -15.17
CA PRO A 278 18.68 -3.55 -15.76
C PRO A 278 19.88 -2.77 -16.30
N LYS A 279 19.67 -1.52 -16.74
CA LYS A 279 20.75 -0.67 -17.28
C LYS A 279 21.56 0.05 -16.21
N LEU A 280 20.89 0.56 -15.17
CA LEU A 280 21.55 1.30 -14.09
C LEU A 280 22.05 0.40 -12.96
N GLY A 281 21.44 -0.79 -12.79
CA GLY A 281 21.60 -1.65 -11.62
C GLY A 281 20.77 -1.16 -10.43
N ASN A 282 20.53 -2.06 -9.46
CA ASN A 282 19.66 -1.78 -8.32
C ASN A 282 20.13 -0.58 -7.48
N ASN A 283 21.42 -0.50 -7.13
CA ASN A 283 21.93 0.54 -6.24
C ASN A 283 21.75 1.95 -6.84
N LYS A 284 22.11 2.14 -8.11
CA LYS A 284 21.95 3.45 -8.77
C LYS A 284 20.47 3.79 -8.95
N SER A 285 19.62 2.80 -9.22
CA SER A 285 18.16 2.99 -9.34
C SER A 285 17.55 3.43 -8.01
N ILE A 286 18.03 2.92 -6.86
CA ILE A 286 17.62 3.38 -5.53
C ILE A 286 18.00 4.86 -5.35
N TYR A 287 19.25 5.25 -5.63
CA TYR A 287 19.70 6.63 -5.43
C TYR A 287 18.96 7.62 -6.33
N VAL A 288 18.87 7.32 -7.63
CA VAL A 288 18.15 8.17 -8.59
C VAL A 288 16.68 8.28 -8.22
N GLY A 289 16.04 7.16 -7.88
CA GLY A 289 14.62 7.15 -7.51
C GLY A 289 14.35 7.96 -6.24
N LEU A 290 15.17 7.81 -5.19
CA LEU A 290 15.02 8.58 -3.95
C LEU A 290 15.28 10.06 -4.16
N THR A 291 16.28 10.43 -4.97
CA THR A 291 16.55 11.83 -5.33
C THR A 291 15.33 12.45 -6.03
N LEU A 292 14.74 11.74 -6.99
CA LEU A 292 13.53 12.20 -7.69
C LEU A 292 12.32 12.33 -6.77
N TYR A 293 12.15 11.41 -5.81
CA TYR A 293 11.11 11.54 -4.77
C TYR A 293 11.30 12.79 -3.91
N VAL A 294 12.54 13.03 -3.42
CA VAL A 294 12.85 14.22 -2.63
C VAL A 294 12.57 15.50 -3.44
N ILE A 295 13.01 15.56 -4.69
CA ILE A 295 12.74 16.69 -5.58
C ILE A 295 11.22 16.88 -5.75
N GLY A 296 10.47 15.83 -6.07
CA GLY A 296 9.02 15.89 -6.25
C GLY A 296 8.31 16.40 -4.99
N LEU A 297 8.65 15.90 -3.80
CA LEU A 297 8.05 16.34 -2.55
C LEU A 297 8.40 17.79 -2.19
N VAL A 298 9.64 18.21 -2.41
CA VAL A 298 10.03 19.62 -2.20
C VAL A 298 9.27 20.53 -3.17
N LEU A 299 9.15 20.16 -4.43
CA LEU A 299 8.37 20.92 -5.42
C LEU A 299 6.89 21.02 -5.02
N PHE A 300 6.27 19.93 -4.53
CA PHE A 300 4.89 19.97 -4.01
C PHE A 300 4.76 20.93 -2.83
N ALA A 301 5.73 20.95 -1.92
CA ALA A 301 5.68 21.81 -0.73
C ALA A 301 5.62 23.31 -1.07
N PHE A 302 6.25 23.71 -2.17
CA PHE A 302 6.33 25.11 -2.62
C PHE A 302 5.40 25.42 -3.81
N ALA A 303 4.49 24.51 -4.20
CA ALA A 303 3.54 24.74 -5.27
C ALA A 303 2.60 25.92 -4.92
N THR A 304 2.52 26.89 -5.82
CA THR A 304 1.65 28.07 -5.69
C THR A 304 0.40 27.98 -6.55
N GLU A 305 0.46 27.23 -7.65
CA GLU A 305 -0.61 27.07 -8.63
C GLU A 305 -0.98 25.60 -8.82
N GLY A 306 -2.27 25.32 -9.03
CA GLY A 306 -2.76 23.93 -9.14
C GLY A 306 -2.14 23.13 -10.29
N TRP A 307 -1.83 23.75 -11.44
CA TRP A 307 -1.17 23.06 -12.56
C TRP A 307 0.23 22.55 -12.22
N MET A 308 0.93 23.21 -11.26
CA MET A 308 2.26 22.78 -10.81
C MET A 308 2.20 21.39 -10.18
N MET A 309 1.09 21.05 -9.51
CA MET A 309 0.92 19.71 -8.92
C MET A 309 1.02 18.63 -9.99
N PHE A 310 0.41 18.82 -11.17
CA PHE A 310 0.49 17.87 -12.27
C PHE A 310 1.92 17.77 -12.84
N ALA A 311 2.60 18.89 -13.02
CA ALA A 311 3.99 18.89 -13.51
C ALA A 311 4.93 18.18 -12.53
N PHE A 312 4.77 18.42 -11.24
CA PHE A 312 5.62 17.86 -10.18
C PHE A 312 5.31 16.38 -9.87
N LEU A 313 4.15 15.86 -10.33
CA LEU A 313 3.91 14.42 -10.32
C LEU A 313 4.93 13.65 -11.17
N ILE A 314 5.50 14.27 -12.20
CA ILE A 314 6.48 13.59 -13.08
C ILE A 314 7.71 13.13 -12.29
N PRO A 315 8.51 14.02 -11.65
CA PRO A 315 9.65 13.59 -10.86
C PRO A 315 9.24 12.70 -9.69
N TYR A 316 8.11 12.97 -9.02
CA TYR A 316 7.61 12.16 -7.92
C TYR A 316 7.31 10.71 -8.36
N CYS A 317 6.55 10.51 -9.43
CA CYS A 317 6.22 9.16 -9.91
C CYS A 317 7.43 8.43 -10.50
N LEU A 318 8.37 9.14 -11.16
CA LEU A 318 9.63 8.57 -11.61
C LEU A 318 10.47 8.03 -10.44
N GLY A 319 10.38 8.64 -9.26
CA GLY A 319 10.97 8.12 -8.03
C GLY A 319 10.56 6.69 -7.69
N GLY A 320 9.39 6.23 -8.18
CA GLY A 320 8.85 4.89 -7.96
C GLY A 320 9.76 3.72 -8.39
N ILE A 321 10.80 3.97 -9.19
CA ILE A 321 11.80 2.96 -9.54
C ILE A 321 12.61 2.47 -8.32
N CYS A 322 12.69 3.26 -7.22
CA CYS A 322 13.46 2.89 -6.04
C CYS A 322 12.84 1.72 -5.27
N GLY A 323 11.51 1.62 -5.18
CA GLY A 323 10.82 0.61 -4.38
C GLY A 323 11.17 -0.83 -4.76
N PRO A 324 10.91 -1.26 -6.00
CA PRO A 324 11.28 -2.60 -6.48
C PRO A 324 12.78 -2.87 -6.38
N SER A 325 13.62 -1.87 -6.64
CA SER A 325 15.08 -2.00 -6.56
C SER A 325 15.55 -2.24 -5.12
N LEU A 326 15.03 -1.49 -4.15
CA LEU A 326 15.35 -1.66 -2.73
C LEU A 326 14.86 -3.02 -2.21
N GLN A 327 13.64 -3.41 -2.56
CA GLN A 327 13.09 -4.71 -2.17
C GLN A 327 13.90 -5.88 -2.76
N SER A 328 14.37 -5.74 -4.01
CA SER A 328 15.26 -6.72 -4.66
C SER A 328 16.59 -6.86 -3.91
N VAL A 329 17.20 -5.73 -3.49
CA VAL A 329 18.46 -5.76 -2.73
C VAL A 329 18.25 -6.40 -1.37
N ILE A 330 17.21 -6.01 -0.62
CA ILE A 330 16.90 -6.58 0.71
C ILE A 330 16.66 -8.10 0.59
N SER A 331 15.86 -8.53 -0.40
CA SER A 331 15.56 -9.94 -0.64
C SER A 331 16.81 -10.75 -1.02
N GLY A 332 17.77 -10.14 -1.69
CA GLY A 332 19.03 -10.80 -2.06
C GLY A 332 20.00 -11.06 -0.89
N GLU A 333 19.75 -10.47 0.29
CA GLU A 333 20.57 -10.66 1.48
C GLU A 333 20.08 -11.80 2.39
N VAL A 334 18.90 -12.34 2.10
CA VAL A 334 18.26 -13.36 2.95
C VAL A 334 18.11 -14.67 2.18
N PRO A 335 18.42 -15.81 2.81
CA PRO A 335 18.29 -17.13 2.17
C PRO A 335 16.88 -17.43 1.69
N PRO A 336 16.70 -18.27 0.66
CA PRO A 336 15.38 -18.59 0.11
C PRO A 336 14.36 -19.13 1.12
N ASN A 337 14.81 -19.88 2.13
CA ASN A 337 13.96 -20.46 3.17
C ASN A 337 13.46 -19.44 4.21
N GLN A 338 14.00 -18.21 4.23
CA GLN A 338 13.61 -17.14 5.14
C GLN A 338 12.88 -15.98 4.43
N GLN A 339 12.66 -16.07 3.12
CA GLN A 339 11.99 -15.01 2.33
C GLN A 339 10.58 -14.69 2.84
N GLY A 340 9.85 -15.70 3.33
CA GLY A 340 8.51 -15.48 3.90
C GLY A 340 8.55 -14.60 5.17
N GLU A 341 9.50 -14.83 6.06
CA GLU A 341 9.69 -14.04 7.28
C GLU A 341 10.13 -12.62 6.96
N LEU A 342 11.02 -12.45 5.97
CA LEU A 342 11.43 -11.14 5.48
C LEU A 342 10.24 -10.35 4.92
N GLN A 343 9.45 -10.94 4.02
CA GLN A 343 8.28 -10.25 3.44
C GLN A 343 7.24 -9.90 4.51
N GLY A 344 7.04 -10.76 5.48
CA GLY A 344 6.20 -10.48 6.65
C GLY A 344 6.69 -9.29 7.46
N SER A 345 8.01 -9.19 7.66
CA SER A 345 8.64 -8.07 8.38
C SER A 345 8.51 -6.75 7.62
N LEU A 346 8.75 -6.75 6.31
CA LEU A 346 8.59 -5.55 5.47
C LEU A 346 7.12 -5.09 5.43
N THR A 347 6.18 -6.03 5.33
CA THR A 347 4.74 -5.72 5.39
C THR A 347 4.35 -5.11 6.74
N SER A 348 4.89 -5.62 7.84
CA SER A 348 4.66 -5.04 9.17
C SER A 348 5.22 -3.63 9.30
N LEU A 349 6.40 -3.35 8.72
CA LEU A 349 6.95 -1.99 8.67
C LEU A 349 6.04 -1.06 7.85
N MET A 350 5.54 -1.51 6.70
CA MET A 350 4.59 -0.72 5.89
C MET A 350 3.31 -0.42 6.68
N SER A 351 2.75 -1.42 7.37
CA SER A 351 1.55 -1.23 8.20
C SER A 351 1.80 -0.21 9.30
N LEU A 352 2.97 -0.24 9.93
CA LEU A 352 3.34 0.76 10.95
C LEU A 352 3.38 2.17 10.36
N THR A 353 3.90 2.35 9.13
CA THR A 353 3.89 3.67 8.47
C THR A 353 2.47 4.14 8.13
N THR A 354 1.56 3.23 7.83
CA THR A 354 0.15 3.56 7.57
C THR A 354 -0.59 3.94 8.86
N ILE A 355 -0.13 3.47 10.02
CA ILE A 355 -0.68 3.86 11.32
C ILE A 355 -0.21 5.26 11.72
N ILE A 356 1.11 5.49 11.73
CA ILE A 356 1.70 6.72 12.28
C ILE A 356 1.80 7.84 11.24
N GLY A 357 1.94 7.49 9.95
CA GLY A 357 2.13 8.45 8.87
C GLY A 357 1.01 9.48 8.76
N PRO A 358 -0.26 9.08 8.67
CA PRO A 358 -1.36 10.04 8.63
C PRO A 358 -1.40 10.97 9.83
N LEU A 359 -1.09 10.48 11.04
CA LEU A 359 -1.05 11.31 12.26
C LEU A 359 0.01 12.40 12.16
N ILE A 360 1.20 12.08 11.67
CA ILE A 360 2.29 13.04 11.49
C ILE A 360 1.97 14.00 10.35
N MET A 361 1.58 13.49 9.18
CA MET A 361 1.45 14.30 7.97
C MET A 361 0.21 15.21 8.03
N ASN A 362 -0.95 14.67 8.40
CA ASN A 362 -2.18 15.46 8.48
C ASN A 362 -2.18 16.35 9.73
N GLY A 363 -1.61 15.88 10.86
CA GLY A 363 -1.47 16.69 12.07
C GLY A 363 -0.55 17.89 11.85
N SER A 364 0.59 17.71 11.17
CA SER A 364 1.46 18.84 10.81
C SER A 364 0.80 19.81 9.84
N PHE A 365 0.08 19.31 8.85
CA PHE A 365 -0.70 20.14 7.93
C PHE A 365 -1.76 20.96 8.67
N ALA A 366 -2.57 20.33 9.53
CA ALA A 366 -3.59 21.02 10.31
C ALA A 366 -2.98 22.12 11.22
N TYR A 367 -1.87 21.82 11.90
CA TYR A 367 -1.19 22.78 12.75
C TYR A 367 -0.68 23.99 11.97
N PHE A 368 0.10 23.76 10.89
CA PHE A 368 0.69 24.85 10.10
C PHE A 368 -0.30 25.58 9.17
N THR A 369 -1.56 25.17 9.16
CA THR A 369 -2.68 25.89 8.49
C THR A 369 -3.67 26.49 9.49
N SER A 370 -3.46 26.31 10.80
CA SER A 370 -4.27 26.90 11.87
C SER A 370 -3.84 28.34 12.19
N ASN A 371 -4.68 29.04 12.91
CA ASN A 371 -4.41 30.40 13.42
C ASN A 371 -3.33 30.42 14.53
N ASP A 372 -3.06 29.28 15.17
CA ASP A 372 -2.06 29.15 16.25
C ASP A 372 -0.64 28.94 15.72
N ALA A 373 -0.48 28.74 14.40
CA ALA A 373 0.81 28.53 13.80
C ALA A 373 1.66 29.81 13.77
N PRO A 374 2.97 29.74 14.01
CA PRO A 374 3.87 30.89 13.95
C PRO A 374 3.94 31.49 12.53
N PHE A 375 3.65 30.69 11.52
CA PHE A 375 3.51 31.07 10.11
C PHE A 375 2.68 30.02 9.38
N VAL A 376 1.92 30.46 8.37
CA VAL A 376 1.09 29.56 7.56
C VAL A 376 1.93 28.93 6.46
N PHE A 377 2.06 27.59 6.51
CA PHE A 377 2.80 26.82 5.51
C PHE A 377 2.11 25.48 5.19
N PRO A 378 1.15 25.46 4.28
CA PRO A 378 0.38 24.24 3.96
C PRO A 378 1.23 23.07 3.45
N GLY A 379 2.39 23.34 2.83
CA GLY A 379 3.28 22.34 2.25
C GLY A 379 4.17 21.59 3.26
N VAL A 380 4.06 21.85 4.57
CA VAL A 380 4.96 21.31 5.60
C VAL A 380 5.08 19.78 5.59
N HIS A 381 3.95 19.09 5.42
CA HIS A 381 3.91 17.62 5.40
C HIS A 381 4.72 17.02 4.23
N PHE A 382 4.76 17.69 3.07
CA PHE A 382 5.61 17.29 1.95
C PHE A 382 7.10 17.47 2.28
N LEU A 383 7.47 18.54 3.03
CA LEU A 383 8.86 18.69 3.50
C LEU A 383 9.25 17.61 4.51
N ILE A 384 8.35 17.26 5.44
CA ILE A 384 8.56 16.15 6.36
C ILE A 384 8.77 14.85 5.57
N GLY A 385 7.93 14.60 4.56
CA GLY A 385 8.09 13.47 3.65
C GLY A 385 9.43 13.49 2.91
N ALA A 386 9.85 14.65 2.40
CA ALA A 386 11.14 14.83 1.74
C ALA A 386 12.33 14.55 2.69
N ILE A 387 12.26 15.01 3.94
CA ILE A 387 13.26 14.72 4.98
C ILE A 387 13.32 13.21 5.25
N CYS A 388 12.19 12.53 5.40
CA CYS A 388 12.15 11.08 5.59
C CYS A 388 12.80 10.34 4.40
N MET A 389 12.46 10.74 3.16
CA MET A 389 13.06 10.16 1.94
C MET A 389 14.56 10.42 1.85
N LEU A 390 15.01 11.63 2.21
CA LEU A 390 16.43 12.00 2.22
C LEU A 390 17.22 11.21 3.26
N LEU A 391 16.69 11.07 4.48
CA LEU A 391 17.29 10.22 5.51
C LEU A 391 17.35 8.77 5.06
N GLY A 392 16.27 8.25 4.45
CA GLY A 392 16.26 6.95 3.84
C GLY A 392 17.33 6.77 2.76
N ALA A 393 17.54 7.80 1.91
CA ALA A 393 18.58 7.80 0.88
C ALA A 393 19.99 7.78 1.48
N ILE A 394 20.24 8.59 2.51
CA ILE A 394 21.54 8.64 3.21
C ILE A 394 21.86 7.29 3.85
N ILE A 395 20.89 6.68 4.53
CA ILE A 395 21.04 5.36 5.14
C ILE A 395 21.30 4.29 4.08
N ALA A 396 20.48 4.25 3.02
CA ALA A 396 20.68 3.31 1.91
C ALA A 396 22.09 3.47 1.29
N TYR A 397 22.52 4.71 1.05
CA TYR A 397 23.87 4.99 0.54
C TYR A 397 24.96 4.49 1.49
N SER A 398 24.86 4.79 2.79
CA SER A 398 25.84 4.38 3.79
C SER A 398 26.00 2.87 3.93
N VAL A 399 24.90 2.13 3.74
CA VAL A 399 24.88 0.66 3.80
C VAL A 399 25.39 0.06 2.49
N LEU A 400 24.88 0.52 1.35
CA LEU A 400 25.20 -0.06 0.04
C LEU A 400 26.61 0.29 -0.45
N SER A 401 27.16 1.46 -0.09
CA SER A 401 28.51 1.87 -0.47
C SER A 401 29.61 1.05 0.23
N LYS A 402 29.33 0.51 1.42
CA LYS A 402 30.26 -0.34 2.18
C LYS A 402 30.25 -1.81 1.73
N ARG A 403 29.31 -2.19 0.88
CA ARG A 403 29.20 -3.56 0.39
C ARG A 403 30.08 -3.80 -0.82
N PRO A 404 30.92 -4.85 -0.84
CA PRO A 404 31.63 -5.25 -2.05
C PRO A 404 30.61 -5.56 -3.15
N ALA A 405 30.87 -5.10 -4.37
CA ALA A 405 30.02 -5.39 -5.52
C ALA A 405 29.94 -6.91 -5.71
N LYS A 406 28.84 -7.54 -5.32
CA LYS A 406 28.58 -8.95 -5.68
C LYS A 406 28.56 -9.02 -7.21
N LYS A 407 29.53 -9.74 -7.82
CA LYS A 407 29.52 -10.02 -9.25
C LYS A 407 28.26 -10.81 -9.57
N MET A 408 27.35 -10.23 -10.29
CA MET A 408 26.21 -10.93 -10.87
C MET A 408 26.68 -11.62 -12.16
N ASN A 409 26.32 -12.89 -12.35
CA ASN A 409 26.46 -13.57 -13.64
C ASN A 409 25.43 -12.98 -14.63
N ALA A 410 25.60 -13.28 -15.93
CA ALA A 410 24.77 -12.76 -17.02
C ALA A 410 23.27 -13.05 -16.89
N ALA A 411 22.87 -13.92 -15.95
CA ALA A 411 21.49 -14.24 -15.59
C ALA A 411 20.92 -13.43 -14.40
N GLY A 412 21.69 -12.47 -13.85
CA GLY A 412 21.23 -11.67 -12.71
C GLY A 412 21.19 -12.43 -11.36
N VAL A 413 21.86 -13.59 -11.28
CA VAL A 413 21.98 -14.41 -10.06
C VAL A 413 23.37 -14.16 -9.46
N PRO A 414 23.51 -14.03 -8.12
CA PRO A 414 24.83 -13.94 -7.48
C PRO A 414 25.70 -15.11 -7.91
N ALA A 415 26.91 -14.85 -8.40
CA ALA A 415 27.87 -15.90 -8.71
C ALA A 415 28.13 -16.67 -7.41
N MET A 416 27.90 -17.99 -7.40
CA MET A 416 28.35 -18.85 -6.29
C MET A 416 29.86 -18.67 -6.14
N GLU A 417 30.32 -18.30 -4.96
CA GLU A 417 31.73 -18.44 -4.63
C GLU A 417 32.13 -19.91 -4.80
N PRO A 418 33.25 -20.20 -5.46
CA PRO A 418 33.76 -21.57 -5.55
C PRO A 418 33.89 -22.09 -4.11
N SER A 419 33.22 -23.21 -3.83
CA SER A 419 33.35 -23.91 -2.56
C SER A 419 34.84 -24.14 -2.25
N VAL A 420 35.32 -23.54 -1.15
CA VAL A 420 36.67 -23.82 -0.65
C VAL A 420 36.72 -25.33 -0.41
N PRO A 421 37.64 -26.07 -1.04
CA PRO A 421 37.75 -27.51 -0.80
C PRO A 421 37.99 -27.73 0.69
N SER A 422 37.28 -28.68 1.26
CA SER A 422 37.48 -29.06 2.66
C SER A 422 38.94 -29.54 2.85
N PRO A 423 39.59 -29.20 4.00
CA PRO A 423 41.01 -29.57 4.23
C PRO A 423 41.32 -31.06 4.28
N ASN A 424 40.36 -31.95 4.01
CA ASN A 424 40.44 -33.38 4.15
C ASN A 424 40.45 -34.20 2.84
N GLU A 425 40.64 -33.56 1.67
CA GLU A 425 40.77 -34.30 0.39
C GLU A 425 42.21 -34.35 -0.17
N THR A 426 43.19 -34.30 0.71
CA THR A 426 44.58 -34.64 0.32
C THR A 426 45.09 -35.75 1.24
N VAL A 427 44.77 -37.00 0.90
CA VAL A 427 45.65 -38.20 1.15
C VAL A 427 45.49 -39.14 -0.05
#